data_0c2fcd4041f1b37e3554492ce3279039
#
_entry.id   0c2fcd4041f1b37e3554492ce3279039
#
_cell.length_a   1.000
_cell.length_b   1.000
_cell.length_c   1.000
_cell.angle_alpha   90.00
_cell.angle_beta   90.00
_cell.angle_gamma   90.00
#
_symmetry.space_group_name_H-M   'P 1'
#
loop_
_entity.id
_entity.type
_entity.pdbx_description
1 polymer ?
#
loop_
_entity_poly.entity_id
_entity_poly.type
_entity_poly.pdbx_seq_one_letter_code
_entity_poly.pdbx_strand_id
1 'polypeptide(L)'
;AELVFEDCVVPKENLLGPLGKGFKVAMSSLDVGRLGIAAQALGIAQGAFDQTVDYMKQRKQFGRSLNKFQALAFEMANMKTEIDAARFVLYNAANRRDRGLPSTVEAAQAKLKCSEVASYVVDKAVQFHGGYGYIKDYPVERMYRDQKITEIYEGTSEVMKMVISGDIFK
;
A
#
# COMPACT_ATOMS: atom_id res chain seq x y z
N ALA A 1 11.15 -16.84 -8.45
CA ALA A 1 12.20 -17.27 -9.40
C ALA A 1 13.38 -17.79 -8.63
N GLU A 2 14.02 -18.84 -9.10
CA GLU A 2 15.29 -19.36 -8.58
C GLU A 2 16.44 -18.51 -9.12
N LEU A 3 17.40 -18.18 -8.25
CA LEU A 3 18.64 -17.50 -8.66
C LEU A 3 19.76 -18.53 -8.66
N VAL A 4 20.40 -18.74 -9.81
CA VAL A 4 21.50 -19.68 -10.00
C VAL A 4 22.81 -18.93 -10.20
N PHE A 5 23.83 -19.24 -9.41
CA PHE A 5 25.17 -18.67 -9.51
C PHE A 5 26.15 -19.79 -9.83
N GLU A 6 26.77 -19.76 -11.02
CA GLU A 6 27.76 -20.73 -11.45
C GLU A 6 29.10 -20.00 -11.62
N ASP A 7 30.13 -20.45 -10.91
CA ASP A 7 31.49 -19.90 -10.95
C ASP A 7 31.58 -18.36 -10.82
N CYS A 8 30.62 -17.75 -10.09
CA CYS A 8 30.51 -16.32 -9.88
C CYS A 8 31.50 -15.85 -8.80
N VAL A 9 32.65 -15.35 -9.22
CA VAL A 9 33.68 -14.80 -8.31
C VAL A 9 33.26 -13.42 -7.84
N VAL A 10 33.12 -13.26 -6.50
CA VAL A 10 32.78 -11.98 -5.87
C VAL A 10 33.94 -11.52 -5.00
N PRO A 11 34.43 -10.27 -5.13
CA PRO A 11 35.50 -9.73 -4.29
C PRO A 11 35.09 -9.75 -2.80
N LYS A 12 36.07 -10.05 -1.92
CA LYS A 12 35.84 -10.19 -0.48
C LYS A 12 35.25 -8.94 0.17
N GLU A 13 35.63 -7.76 -0.33
CA GLU A 13 35.14 -6.45 0.13
C GLU A 13 33.66 -6.23 -0.16
N ASN A 14 33.05 -7.00 -1.06
CA ASN A 14 31.62 -6.95 -1.35
C ASN A 14 30.76 -7.76 -0.35
N LEU A 15 31.38 -8.36 0.67
CA LEU A 15 30.63 -9.07 1.71
C LEU A 15 29.81 -8.11 2.54
N LEU A 16 28.48 -8.27 2.51
CA LEU A 16 27.54 -7.48 3.33
C LEU A 16 27.38 -8.09 4.72
N GLY A 17 27.99 -7.45 5.72
CA GLY A 17 27.90 -7.87 7.12
C GLY A 17 28.68 -9.15 7.45
N PRO A 18 28.53 -9.69 8.66
CA PRO A 18 29.25 -10.88 9.09
C PRO A 18 28.85 -12.14 8.34
N LEU A 19 29.80 -13.01 8.07
CA LEU A 19 29.56 -14.31 7.46
C LEU A 19 28.50 -15.10 8.22
N GLY A 20 27.57 -15.74 7.52
CA GLY A 20 26.47 -16.51 8.11
C GLY A 20 25.29 -15.64 8.62
N LYS A 21 25.32 -14.31 8.44
CA LYS A 21 24.25 -13.40 8.87
C LYS A 21 23.42 -12.82 7.73
N GLY A 22 23.54 -13.37 6.51
CA GLY A 22 22.83 -12.85 5.32
C GLY A 22 21.32 -12.80 5.49
N PHE A 23 20.68 -13.76 6.16
CA PHE A 23 19.25 -13.72 6.45
C PHE A 23 18.86 -12.49 7.29
N LYS A 24 19.66 -12.12 8.29
CA LYS A 24 19.41 -10.88 9.09
C LYS A 24 19.52 -9.62 8.23
N VAL A 25 20.48 -9.58 7.31
CA VAL A 25 20.64 -8.46 6.35
C VAL A 25 19.40 -8.36 5.47
N ALA A 26 18.94 -9.49 4.91
CA ALA A 26 17.73 -9.53 4.09
C ALA A 26 16.50 -9.03 4.86
N MET A 27 16.27 -9.49 6.09
CA MET A 27 15.12 -9.06 6.91
C MET A 27 15.17 -7.56 7.22
N SER A 28 16.35 -7.02 7.53
CA SER A 28 16.53 -5.58 7.76
C SER A 28 16.22 -4.74 6.50
N SER A 29 16.56 -5.25 5.31
CA SER A 29 16.22 -4.60 4.03
C SER A 29 14.71 -4.63 3.78
N LEU A 30 14.03 -5.74 4.11
CA LEU A 30 12.57 -5.85 3.97
C LEU A 30 11.82 -4.88 4.87
N ASP A 31 12.31 -4.55 6.06
CA ASP A 31 11.67 -3.55 6.93
C ASP A 31 11.64 -2.16 6.27
N VAL A 32 12.66 -1.81 5.47
CA VAL A 32 12.66 -0.59 4.64
C VAL A 32 11.70 -0.72 3.47
N GLY A 33 11.78 -1.85 2.77
CA GLY A 33 10.92 -2.14 1.62
C GLY A 33 9.44 -2.04 1.97
N ARG A 34 9.03 -2.56 3.12
CA ARG A 34 7.64 -2.49 3.62
C ARG A 34 7.11 -1.06 3.73
N LEU A 35 7.94 -0.11 4.20
CA LEU A 35 7.56 1.31 4.23
C LEU A 35 7.38 1.88 2.83
N GLY A 36 8.27 1.51 1.89
CA GLY A 36 8.15 1.89 0.49
C GLY A 36 6.86 1.40 -0.15
N ILE A 37 6.50 0.12 0.10
CA ILE A 37 5.25 -0.46 -0.40
C ILE A 37 4.01 0.17 0.27
N ALA A 38 4.07 0.46 1.56
CA ALA A 38 2.99 1.19 2.24
C ALA A 38 2.77 2.58 1.61
N ALA A 39 3.85 3.28 1.28
CA ALA A 39 3.78 4.58 0.60
C ALA A 39 3.22 4.46 -0.82
N GLN A 40 3.62 3.44 -1.58
CA GLN A 40 3.07 3.15 -2.90
C GLN A 40 1.55 2.89 -2.82
N ALA A 41 1.12 2.00 -1.93
CA ALA A 41 -0.29 1.67 -1.74
C ALA A 41 -1.11 2.92 -1.38
N LEU A 42 -0.63 3.71 -0.42
CA LEU A 42 -1.27 4.96 -0.02
C LEU A 42 -1.35 5.98 -1.17
N GLY A 43 -0.30 6.06 -2.00
CA GLY A 43 -0.28 6.92 -3.19
C GLY A 43 -1.32 6.49 -4.22
N ILE A 44 -1.48 5.19 -4.47
CA ILE A 44 -2.52 4.65 -5.36
C ILE A 44 -3.92 4.97 -4.80
N ALA A 45 -4.15 4.76 -3.50
CA ALA A 45 -5.42 5.09 -2.85
C ALA A 45 -5.76 6.57 -2.99
N GLN A 46 -4.81 7.45 -2.70
CA GLN A 46 -5.01 8.90 -2.84
C GLN A 46 -5.31 9.29 -4.29
N GLY A 47 -4.53 8.79 -5.25
CA GLY A 47 -4.74 9.09 -6.66
C GLY A 47 -6.11 8.60 -7.17
N ALA A 48 -6.55 7.40 -6.78
CA ALA A 48 -7.86 6.89 -7.13
C ALA A 48 -8.99 7.73 -6.51
N PHE A 49 -8.82 8.16 -5.27
CA PHE A 49 -9.75 9.05 -4.58
C PHE A 49 -9.88 10.40 -5.32
N ASP A 50 -8.76 11.04 -5.66
CA ASP A 50 -8.75 12.34 -6.33
C ASP A 50 -9.43 12.27 -7.71
N GLN A 51 -9.12 11.24 -8.51
CA GLN A 51 -9.80 10.98 -9.79
C GLN A 51 -11.32 10.80 -9.61
N THR A 52 -11.72 10.11 -8.55
CA THR A 52 -13.14 9.88 -8.25
C THR A 52 -13.85 11.16 -7.84
N VAL A 53 -13.21 12.01 -7.05
CA VAL A 53 -13.76 13.34 -6.67
C VAL A 53 -14.05 14.16 -7.91
N ASP A 54 -13.12 14.24 -8.84
CA ASP A 54 -13.27 15.05 -10.05
C ASP A 54 -14.32 14.47 -11.00
N TYR A 55 -14.33 13.15 -11.18
CA TYR A 55 -15.36 12.47 -11.96
C TYR A 55 -16.76 12.71 -11.40
N MET A 56 -16.96 12.56 -10.08
CA MET A 56 -18.27 12.73 -9.43
C MET A 56 -18.81 14.17 -9.50
N LYS A 57 -17.94 15.17 -9.56
CA LYS A 57 -18.35 16.57 -9.76
C LYS A 57 -18.89 16.82 -11.18
N GLN A 58 -18.34 16.14 -12.17
CA GLN A 58 -18.64 16.35 -13.59
C GLN A 58 -19.77 15.43 -14.09
N ARG A 59 -19.76 14.15 -13.69
CA ARG A 59 -20.71 13.15 -14.15
C ARG A 59 -22.11 13.42 -13.60
N LYS A 60 -23.10 13.46 -14.46
CA LYS A 60 -24.52 13.64 -14.10
C LYS A 60 -25.32 12.38 -14.41
N GLN A 61 -26.18 11.99 -13.50
CA GLN A 61 -27.21 10.97 -13.64
C GLN A 61 -28.47 11.40 -12.88
N PHE A 62 -29.65 11.01 -13.35
CA PHE A 62 -30.92 11.36 -12.73
C PHE A 62 -31.06 12.88 -12.48
N GLY A 63 -30.60 13.70 -13.44
CA GLY A 63 -30.73 15.15 -13.43
C GLY A 63 -29.74 15.92 -12.52
N ARG A 64 -28.81 15.23 -11.83
CA ARG A 64 -27.84 15.89 -10.93
C ARG A 64 -26.45 15.22 -10.97
N SER A 65 -25.43 15.92 -10.54
CA SER A 65 -24.06 15.36 -10.44
C SER A 65 -23.96 14.29 -9.35
N LEU A 66 -23.05 13.30 -9.52
CA LEU A 66 -22.94 12.15 -8.63
C LEU A 66 -22.63 12.56 -7.19
N ASN A 67 -21.85 13.62 -6.97
CA ASN A 67 -21.53 14.13 -5.63
C ASN A 67 -22.73 14.70 -4.86
N LYS A 68 -23.91 14.82 -5.48
CA LYS A 68 -25.16 15.23 -4.84
C LYS A 68 -25.98 14.06 -4.32
N PHE A 69 -25.54 12.83 -4.52
CA PHE A 69 -26.18 11.64 -3.96
C PHE A 69 -25.56 11.35 -2.60
N GLN A 70 -26.36 11.43 -1.55
CA GLN A 70 -25.90 11.31 -0.16
C GLN A 70 -25.14 10.00 0.10
N ALA A 71 -25.65 8.89 -0.40
CA ALA A 71 -24.99 7.57 -0.22
C ALA A 71 -23.57 7.55 -0.81
N LEU A 72 -23.37 8.15 -2.00
CA LEU A 72 -22.05 8.25 -2.61
C LEU A 72 -21.15 9.25 -1.85
N ALA A 73 -21.70 10.37 -1.41
CA ALA A 73 -20.97 11.36 -0.63
C ALA A 73 -20.48 10.80 0.73
N PHE A 74 -21.30 9.98 1.40
CA PHE A 74 -20.92 9.31 2.64
C PHE A 74 -19.80 8.31 2.42
N GLU A 75 -19.85 7.55 1.34
CA GLU A 75 -18.78 6.62 1.01
C GLU A 75 -17.46 7.36 0.68
N MET A 76 -17.52 8.49 0.01
CA MET A 76 -16.34 9.35 -0.19
C MET A 76 -15.76 9.85 1.15
N ALA A 77 -16.61 10.17 2.12
CA ALA A 77 -16.15 10.53 3.47
C ALA A 77 -15.45 9.36 4.18
N ASN A 78 -15.97 8.14 4.05
CA ASN A 78 -15.33 6.93 4.58
C ASN A 78 -13.96 6.71 3.92
N MET A 79 -13.89 6.76 2.59
CA MET A 79 -12.63 6.62 1.84
C MET A 79 -11.59 7.64 2.31
N LYS A 80 -11.98 8.90 2.46
CA LYS A 80 -11.06 9.96 2.93
C LYS A 80 -10.54 9.68 4.34
N THR A 81 -11.43 9.27 5.25
CA THR A 81 -11.07 8.94 6.63
C THR A 81 -10.08 7.78 6.70
N GLU A 82 -10.30 6.72 5.90
CA GLU A 82 -9.43 5.57 5.84
C GLU A 82 -8.04 5.91 5.26
N ILE A 83 -7.98 6.75 4.21
CA ILE A 83 -6.72 7.24 3.64
C ILE A 83 -5.94 8.04 4.68
N ASP A 84 -6.58 8.93 5.42
CA ASP A 84 -5.90 9.73 6.43
C ASP A 84 -5.41 8.87 7.60
N ALA A 85 -6.21 7.91 8.06
CA ALA A 85 -5.79 6.97 9.09
C ALA A 85 -4.56 6.15 8.65
N ALA A 86 -4.58 5.61 7.42
CA ALA A 86 -3.43 4.89 6.85
C ALA A 86 -2.19 5.78 6.74
N ARG A 87 -2.34 7.05 6.37
CA ARG A 87 -1.26 8.05 6.30
C ARG A 87 -0.59 8.25 7.65
N PHE A 88 -1.38 8.39 8.72
CA PHE A 88 -0.84 8.53 10.08
C PHE A 88 -0.07 7.30 10.53
N VAL A 89 -0.57 6.09 10.22
CA VAL A 89 0.14 4.84 10.53
C VAL A 89 1.48 4.78 9.79
N LEU A 90 1.49 5.10 8.49
CA LEU A 90 2.72 5.14 7.69
C LEU A 90 3.72 6.17 8.23
N TYR A 91 3.27 7.39 8.51
CA TYR A 91 4.15 8.46 8.98
C TYR A 91 4.71 8.17 10.37
N ASN A 92 3.94 7.52 11.25
CA ASN A 92 4.44 7.05 12.53
C ASN A 92 5.60 6.06 12.34
N ALA A 93 5.43 5.07 11.47
CA ALA A 93 6.45 4.06 11.19
C ALA A 93 7.73 4.69 10.57
N ALA A 94 7.57 5.61 9.62
CA ALA A 94 8.67 6.33 9.00
C ALA A 94 9.44 7.20 10.03
N ASN A 95 8.73 7.97 10.86
CA ASN A 95 9.34 8.81 11.90
C ASN A 95 10.12 7.98 12.93
N ARG A 96 9.58 6.83 13.36
CA ARG A 96 10.34 5.93 14.26
C ARG A 96 11.64 5.49 13.64
N ARG A 97 11.62 5.12 12.36
CA ARG A 97 12.81 4.72 11.62
C ARG A 97 13.81 5.85 11.49
N ASP A 98 13.38 7.05 11.11
CA ASP A 98 14.25 8.24 10.98
C ASP A 98 14.96 8.58 12.30
N ARG A 99 14.31 8.30 13.42
CA ARG A 99 14.87 8.45 14.77
C ARG A 99 15.73 7.27 15.23
N GLY A 100 15.97 6.27 14.40
CA GLY A 100 16.74 5.07 14.75
C GLY A 100 16.07 4.16 15.78
N LEU A 101 14.75 4.29 15.98
CA LEU A 101 13.99 3.44 16.90
C LEU A 101 13.58 2.12 16.22
N PRO A 102 13.37 1.04 16.98
CA PRO A 102 12.79 -0.20 16.44
C PRO A 102 11.47 0.11 15.73
N SER A 103 11.32 -0.37 14.50
CA SER A 103 10.17 -0.04 13.63
C SER A 103 9.64 -1.22 12.82
N THR A 104 10.08 -2.44 13.09
CA THR A 104 9.65 -3.65 12.34
C THR A 104 8.16 -3.88 12.44
N VAL A 105 7.56 -3.73 13.62
CA VAL A 105 6.13 -3.92 13.85
C VAL A 105 5.33 -2.78 13.19
N GLU A 106 5.77 -1.55 13.39
CA GLU A 106 5.12 -0.38 12.79
C GLU A 106 5.20 -0.39 11.25
N ALA A 107 6.31 -0.87 10.68
CA ALA A 107 6.43 -1.07 9.23
C ALA A 107 5.45 -2.15 8.72
N ALA A 108 5.28 -3.24 9.47
CA ALA A 108 4.29 -4.26 9.15
C ALA A 108 2.85 -3.72 9.26
N GLN A 109 2.53 -2.94 10.30
CA GLN A 109 1.23 -2.28 10.45
C GLN A 109 0.95 -1.30 9.32
N ALA A 110 1.93 -0.49 8.94
CA ALA A 110 1.82 0.47 7.86
C ALA A 110 1.55 -0.22 6.51
N LYS A 111 2.34 -1.26 6.20
CA LYS A 111 2.17 -2.04 4.96
C LYS A 111 0.80 -2.71 4.90
N LEU A 112 0.37 -3.36 5.98
CA LEU A 112 -0.93 -4.00 6.08
C LEU A 112 -2.07 -2.97 5.88
N LYS A 113 -2.08 -1.91 6.70
CA LYS A 113 -3.16 -0.90 6.65
C LYS A 113 -3.23 -0.19 5.32
N CYS A 114 -2.09 0.26 4.77
CA CYS A 114 -2.08 0.99 3.51
C CYS A 114 -2.54 0.13 2.32
N SER A 115 -2.14 -1.15 2.26
CA SER A 115 -2.58 -2.06 1.19
C SER A 115 -4.07 -2.40 1.27
N GLU A 116 -4.62 -2.63 2.46
CA GLU A 116 -6.06 -2.85 2.66
C GLU A 116 -6.89 -1.62 2.27
N VAL A 117 -6.43 -0.43 2.66
CA VAL A 117 -7.10 0.84 2.29
C VAL A 117 -7.01 1.08 0.78
N ALA A 118 -5.88 0.78 0.14
CA ALA A 118 -5.76 0.89 -1.31
C ALA A 118 -6.75 -0.02 -2.03
N SER A 119 -6.88 -1.27 -1.60
CA SER A 119 -7.87 -2.23 -2.12
C SER A 119 -9.29 -1.68 -2.03
N TYR A 120 -9.66 -1.20 -0.85
CA TYR A 120 -10.98 -0.63 -0.61
C TYR A 120 -11.25 0.60 -1.48
N VAL A 121 -10.32 1.55 -1.52
CA VAL A 121 -10.51 2.82 -2.23
C VAL A 121 -10.58 2.64 -3.74
N VAL A 122 -9.71 1.80 -4.33
CA VAL A 122 -9.74 1.58 -5.78
C VAL A 122 -10.96 0.78 -6.22
N ASP A 123 -11.46 -0.15 -5.40
CA ASP A 123 -12.72 -0.85 -5.65
C ASP A 123 -13.88 0.15 -5.77
N LYS A 124 -14.00 1.06 -4.79
CA LYS A 124 -15.01 2.11 -4.81
C LYS A 124 -14.82 3.09 -5.96
N ALA A 125 -13.57 3.44 -6.29
CA ALA A 125 -13.27 4.32 -7.41
C ALA A 125 -13.78 3.74 -8.74
N VAL A 126 -13.47 2.47 -9.03
CA VAL A 126 -14.00 1.77 -10.21
C VAL A 126 -15.53 1.74 -10.19
N GLN A 127 -16.13 1.37 -9.05
CA GLN A 127 -17.58 1.31 -8.89
C GLN A 127 -18.25 2.66 -9.16
N PHE A 128 -17.68 3.78 -8.69
CA PHE A 128 -18.27 5.12 -8.86
C PHE A 128 -18.13 5.67 -10.28
N HIS A 129 -17.12 5.20 -11.02
CA HIS A 129 -17.01 5.47 -12.44
C HIS A 129 -17.99 4.63 -13.29
N GLY A 130 -18.54 3.54 -12.72
CA GLY A 130 -19.41 2.62 -13.44
C GLY A 130 -18.70 1.98 -14.63
N GLY A 131 -19.38 1.83 -15.77
CA GLY A 131 -18.76 1.27 -16.98
C GLY A 131 -17.49 1.99 -17.44
N TYR A 132 -17.40 3.29 -17.21
CA TYR A 132 -16.18 4.07 -17.49
C TYR A 132 -14.99 3.70 -16.60
N GLY A 133 -15.22 3.20 -15.40
CA GLY A 133 -14.15 2.70 -14.53
C GLY A 133 -13.55 1.37 -14.98
N TYR A 134 -14.20 0.68 -15.91
CA TYR A 134 -13.76 -0.62 -16.42
C TYR A 134 -12.96 -0.54 -17.74
N ILE A 135 -12.96 0.60 -18.40
CA ILE A 135 -12.24 0.85 -19.65
C ILE A 135 -10.96 1.63 -19.42
N LYS A 136 -10.03 1.53 -20.36
CA LYS A 136 -8.67 2.11 -20.24
C LYS A 136 -8.60 3.64 -20.38
N ASP A 137 -9.70 4.30 -20.72
CA ASP A 137 -9.78 5.75 -20.88
C ASP A 137 -9.65 6.48 -19.52
N TYR A 138 -9.97 5.77 -18.42
CA TYR A 138 -9.82 6.27 -17.06
C TYR A 138 -8.77 5.46 -16.30
N PRO A 139 -7.89 6.09 -15.50
CA PRO A 139 -6.77 5.40 -14.87
C PRO A 139 -7.17 4.45 -13.72
N VAL A 140 -8.40 4.54 -13.21
CA VAL A 140 -8.86 3.77 -12.05
C VAL A 140 -8.86 2.26 -12.29
N GLU A 141 -9.08 1.78 -13.52
CA GLU A 141 -8.98 0.36 -13.86
C GLU A 141 -7.56 -0.18 -13.67
N ARG A 142 -6.55 0.62 -14.07
CA ARG A 142 -5.14 0.28 -13.88
C ARG A 142 -4.77 0.32 -12.41
N MET A 143 -5.22 1.34 -11.67
CA MET A 143 -4.98 1.44 -10.23
C MET A 143 -5.55 0.25 -9.47
N TYR A 144 -6.71 -0.29 -9.91
CA TYR A 144 -7.28 -1.52 -9.35
C TYR A 144 -6.37 -2.73 -9.51
N ARG A 145 -5.74 -2.89 -10.67
CA ARG A 145 -4.78 -3.97 -10.92
C ARG A 145 -3.45 -3.75 -10.18
N ASP A 146 -2.93 -2.51 -10.21
CA ASP A 146 -1.62 -2.16 -9.67
C ASP A 146 -1.58 -2.25 -8.14
N GLN A 147 -2.68 -1.91 -7.45
CA GLN A 147 -2.72 -1.99 -6.00
C GLN A 147 -2.63 -3.43 -5.48
N LYS A 148 -3.14 -4.43 -6.22
CA LYS A 148 -3.23 -5.81 -5.71
C LYS A 148 -1.89 -6.41 -5.32
N ILE A 149 -0.84 -6.06 -6.03
CA ILE A 149 0.50 -6.54 -5.71
C ILE A 149 0.98 -6.05 -4.34
N THR A 150 0.49 -4.90 -3.85
CA THR A 150 0.89 -4.34 -2.56
C THR A 150 0.47 -5.19 -1.36
N GLU A 151 -0.51 -6.07 -1.51
CA GLU A 151 -0.90 -7.06 -0.51
C GLU A 151 0.00 -8.30 -0.51
N ILE A 152 0.78 -8.52 -1.59
CA ILE A 152 1.46 -9.79 -1.87
C ILE A 152 2.97 -9.69 -1.65
N TYR A 153 3.65 -8.77 -2.32
CA TYR A 153 5.11 -8.68 -2.26
C TYR A 153 5.60 -7.99 -0.97
N GLU A 154 6.91 -8.08 -0.70
CA GLU A 154 7.55 -7.60 0.55
C GLU A 154 6.93 -8.23 1.82
N GLY A 155 6.37 -9.41 1.66
CA GLY A 155 5.59 -10.16 2.64
C GLY A 155 4.09 -9.94 2.47
N THR A 156 3.34 -11.06 2.39
CA THR A 156 1.88 -10.99 2.23
C THR A 156 1.20 -10.35 3.45
N SER A 157 -0.07 -9.97 3.31
CA SER A 157 -0.87 -9.44 4.44
C SER A 157 -0.86 -10.40 5.63
N GLU A 158 -0.85 -11.72 5.40
CA GLU A 158 -0.75 -12.75 6.43
C GLU A 158 0.60 -12.70 7.15
N VAL A 159 1.71 -12.52 6.40
CA VAL A 159 3.05 -12.36 6.99
C VAL A 159 3.10 -11.09 7.85
N MET A 160 2.48 -9.99 7.43
CA MET A 160 2.39 -8.78 8.26
C MET A 160 1.64 -9.07 9.57
N LYS A 161 0.52 -9.79 9.48
CA LYS A 161 -0.25 -10.20 10.67
C LYS A 161 0.55 -11.12 11.59
N MET A 162 1.38 -12.01 11.05
CA MET A 162 2.31 -12.84 11.86
C MET A 162 3.34 -11.99 12.62
N VAL A 163 3.93 -10.99 11.97
CA VAL A 163 4.89 -10.06 12.62
C VAL A 163 4.21 -9.30 13.75
N ILE A 164 3.02 -8.76 13.51
CA ILE A 164 2.27 -7.97 14.49
C ILE A 164 1.82 -8.85 15.67
N SER A 165 1.24 -10.02 15.40
CA SER A 165 0.78 -10.93 16.45
C SER A 165 1.94 -11.48 17.28
N GLY A 166 3.08 -11.77 16.66
CA GLY A 166 4.28 -12.20 17.37
C GLY A 166 4.83 -11.17 18.36
N ASP A 167 4.50 -9.89 18.17
CA ASP A 167 4.83 -8.83 19.15
C ASP A 167 3.79 -8.72 20.27
N ILE A 168 2.52 -8.87 19.93
CA ILE A 168 1.40 -8.82 20.92
C ILE A 168 1.53 -9.91 21.98
N PHE A 169 2.02 -11.09 21.60
CA PHE A 169 2.07 -12.27 22.47
C PHE A 169 3.48 -12.60 23.00
N LYS A 170 4.39 -11.62 23.00
CA LYS A 170 5.68 -11.72 23.72
C LYS A 170 5.48 -11.63 25.21
#